data_a96220cfec67bbc9aeb06e0a860fa148
#
_entry.id   a96220cfec67bbc9aeb06e0a860fa148
#
_cell.length_a   1.000
_cell.length_b   1.000
_cell.length_c   1.000
_cell.angle_alpha   90.00
_cell.angle_beta   90.00
_cell.angle_gamma   90.00
#
_symmetry.space_group_name_H-M   'P 1'
#
loop_
_entity.id
_entity.type
_entity.pdbx_description
1 polymer ?
#
loop_
_entity_poly.entity_id
_entity_poly.type
_entity_poly.pdbx_seq_one_letter_code
_entity_poly.pdbx_strand_id
1 'polypeptide(L)'
;MPLFAVAAPDEPTSAWRTDPAAVARGSGDLVRILAACGLRQAPSSAPVHEQLAATWGVDAAGTGLIRQALVLCADHELNASSFTARCIASTGASLKAVIVGALAALSGIKHGAATTQVESLWNSIDPDTPAKGLRERLQAGGTLPGFGHPLYPDGDIRAR
;
A
#
# COMPACT_ATOMS: atom_id res chain seq x y z
N MET A 1 -3.10 1.26 11.33
CA MET A 1 -3.24 2.69 11.65
C MET A 1 -2.94 3.02 13.13
N PRO A 2 -3.56 2.42 14.16
CA PRO A 2 -3.28 2.77 15.57
C PRO A 2 -1.81 2.61 15.97
N LEU A 3 -1.15 1.53 15.54
CA LEU A 3 0.26 1.28 15.86
C LEU A 3 1.18 2.37 15.33
N PHE A 4 0.95 2.85 14.10
CA PHE A 4 1.74 3.95 13.54
C PHE A 4 1.53 5.24 14.32
N ALA A 5 0.28 5.56 14.68
CA ALA A 5 -0.02 6.77 15.45
C ALA A 5 0.69 6.82 16.83
N VAL A 6 0.95 5.64 17.42
CA VAL A 6 1.70 5.54 18.67
C VAL A 6 3.22 5.53 18.46
N ALA A 7 3.68 4.80 17.44
CA ALA A 7 5.12 4.55 17.21
C ALA A 7 5.83 5.71 16.49
N ALA A 8 5.14 6.46 15.63
CA ALA A 8 5.76 7.53 14.87
C ALA A 8 6.09 8.75 15.75
N PRO A 9 7.28 9.31 15.64
CA PRO A 9 7.64 10.54 16.36
C PRO A 9 6.76 11.71 15.90
N ASP A 10 6.38 12.56 16.85
CA ASP A 10 5.55 13.74 16.59
C ASP A 10 6.41 14.99 16.42
N GLU A 11 7.41 14.91 15.57
CA GLU A 11 8.32 16.02 15.31
C GLU A 11 7.85 16.82 14.09
N PRO A 12 7.46 18.10 14.26
CA PRO A 12 6.96 18.92 13.16
C PRO A 12 8.03 19.31 12.14
N THR A 13 9.31 19.14 12.48
CA THR A 13 10.40 19.85 11.79
C THR A 13 10.99 19.10 10.60
N SER A 14 10.94 17.77 10.53
CA SER A 14 11.58 17.02 9.45
C SER A 14 10.85 17.12 8.11
N ALA A 15 9.53 17.25 8.13
CA ALA A 15 8.70 17.31 6.93
C ALA A 15 8.88 18.61 6.12
N TRP A 16 9.34 19.68 6.77
CA TRP A 16 9.41 21.03 6.19
C TRP A 16 10.83 21.49 5.95
N ARG A 17 11.81 20.61 6.13
CA ARG A 17 13.20 20.93 5.82
C ARG A 17 13.42 20.99 4.32
N THR A 18 14.15 22.02 3.88
CA THR A 18 14.56 22.21 2.49
C THR A 18 15.82 21.40 2.13
N ASP A 19 16.50 20.81 3.13
CA ASP A 19 17.65 19.93 2.90
C ASP A 19 17.22 18.58 2.32
N PRO A 20 17.53 18.27 1.04
CA PRO A 20 17.10 17.01 0.41
C PRO A 20 17.59 15.75 1.14
N ALA A 21 18.79 15.80 1.74
CA ALA A 21 19.34 14.67 2.46
C ALA A 21 18.57 14.40 3.78
N ALA A 22 18.14 15.45 4.47
CA ALA A 22 17.30 15.31 5.66
C ALA A 22 15.91 14.79 5.31
N VAL A 23 15.31 15.26 4.22
CA VAL A 23 14.02 14.77 3.71
C VAL A 23 14.11 13.29 3.33
N ALA A 24 15.16 12.89 2.61
CA ALA A 24 15.37 11.50 2.21
C ALA A 24 15.52 10.57 3.42
N ARG A 25 16.31 10.97 4.44
CA ARG A 25 16.46 10.18 5.68
C ARG A 25 15.12 10.05 6.41
N GLY A 26 14.42 11.16 6.65
CA GLY A 26 13.13 11.15 7.35
C GLY A 26 12.07 10.31 6.61
N SER A 27 12.04 10.37 5.28
CA SER A 27 11.15 9.54 4.48
C SER A 27 11.51 8.05 4.58
N GLY A 28 12.80 7.72 4.57
CA GLY A 28 13.27 6.35 4.76
C GLY A 28 12.89 5.79 6.13
N ASP A 29 13.03 6.57 7.19
CA ASP A 29 12.65 6.17 8.54
C ASP A 29 11.14 5.97 8.67
N LEU A 30 10.33 6.81 8.03
CA LEU A 30 8.88 6.61 7.96
C LEU A 30 8.49 5.30 7.28
N VAL A 31 9.10 4.98 6.15
CA VAL A 31 8.84 3.71 5.44
C VAL A 31 9.20 2.52 6.34
N ARG A 32 10.31 2.58 7.07
CA ARG A 32 10.70 1.54 8.03
C ARG A 32 9.70 1.39 9.17
N ILE A 33 9.21 2.50 9.73
CA ILE A 33 8.19 2.49 10.79
C ILE A 33 6.88 1.92 10.25
N LEU A 34 6.45 2.30 9.06
CA LEU A 34 5.23 1.79 8.44
C LEU A 34 5.32 0.28 8.19
N ALA A 35 6.46 -0.20 7.66
CA ALA A 35 6.71 -1.62 7.46
C ALA A 35 6.67 -2.37 8.80
N ALA A 36 7.37 -1.87 9.82
CA ALA A 36 7.38 -2.45 11.16
C ALA A 36 5.98 -2.56 11.77
N CYS A 37 5.17 -1.50 11.64
CA CYS A 37 3.78 -1.51 12.10
C CYS A 37 2.91 -2.52 11.37
N GLY A 38 3.08 -2.64 10.04
CA GLY A 38 2.35 -3.60 9.20
C GLY A 38 2.72 -5.04 9.53
N LEU A 39 4.00 -5.30 9.78
CA LEU A 39 4.54 -6.63 10.10
C LEU A 39 4.49 -6.98 11.59
N ARG A 40 4.12 -6.02 12.45
CA ARG A 40 4.15 -6.16 13.93
C ARG A 40 5.53 -6.56 14.46
N GLN A 41 6.57 -5.94 13.92
CA GLN A 41 7.98 -6.19 14.24
C GLN A 41 8.68 -4.89 14.63
N ALA A 42 9.90 -4.98 15.12
CA ALA A 42 10.76 -3.81 15.31
C ALA A 42 11.18 -3.21 13.95
N PRO A 43 11.40 -1.88 13.85
CA PRO A 43 11.93 -1.27 12.65
C PRO A 43 13.29 -1.88 12.25
N SER A 44 13.46 -2.13 10.96
CA SER A 44 14.66 -2.76 10.41
C SER A 44 15.23 -1.93 9.26
N SER A 45 16.54 -2.03 9.05
CA SER A 45 17.22 -1.46 7.88
C SER A 45 17.19 -2.38 6.65
N ALA A 46 16.75 -3.63 6.82
CA ALA A 46 16.60 -4.56 5.71
C ALA A 46 15.58 -4.05 4.69
N PRO A 47 15.73 -4.37 3.41
CA PRO A 47 14.74 -4.02 2.38
C PRO A 47 13.33 -4.52 2.73
N VAL A 48 12.30 -3.69 2.50
CA VAL A 48 10.92 -4.01 2.90
C VAL A 48 10.43 -5.32 2.29
N HIS A 49 10.77 -5.61 1.03
CA HIS A 49 10.37 -6.86 0.39
C HIS A 49 10.99 -8.11 1.04
N GLU A 50 12.20 -8.01 1.58
CA GLU A 50 12.85 -9.10 2.31
C GLU A 50 12.21 -9.31 3.68
N GLN A 51 11.84 -8.23 4.37
CA GLN A 51 11.10 -8.29 5.64
C GLN A 51 9.74 -8.97 5.45
N LEU A 52 9.01 -8.60 4.38
CA LEU A 52 7.73 -9.22 4.01
C LEU A 52 7.92 -10.71 3.68
N ALA A 53 8.91 -11.04 2.87
CA ALA A 53 9.20 -12.41 2.47
C ALA A 53 9.53 -13.29 3.68
N ALA A 54 10.37 -12.81 4.59
CA ALA A 54 10.71 -13.52 5.82
C ALA A 54 9.48 -13.74 6.72
N THR A 55 8.61 -12.74 6.83
CA THR A 55 7.40 -12.83 7.66
C THR A 55 6.37 -13.81 7.08
N TRP A 56 6.24 -13.85 5.75
CA TRP A 56 5.29 -14.72 5.06
C TRP A 56 5.86 -16.10 4.73
N GLY A 57 7.15 -16.32 4.98
CA GLY A 57 7.80 -17.62 4.75
C GLY A 57 7.87 -17.99 3.27
N VAL A 58 8.02 -17.00 2.37
CA VAL A 58 8.12 -17.26 0.93
C VAL A 58 9.58 -17.43 0.49
N ASP A 59 9.75 -18.13 -0.62
CA ASP A 59 11.05 -18.40 -1.23
C ASP A 59 11.63 -17.20 -2.00
N ALA A 60 12.75 -17.40 -2.67
CA ALA A 60 13.41 -16.37 -3.46
C ALA A 60 12.54 -15.85 -4.63
N ALA A 61 11.74 -16.73 -5.25
CA ALA A 61 10.84 -16.35 -6.33
C ALA A 61 9.72 -15.47 -5.79
N GLY A 62 9.09 -15.84 -4.68
CA GLY A 62 8.10 -15.03 -3.97
C GLY A 62 8.65 -13.68 -3.51
N THR A 63 9.89 -13.66 -3.00
CA THR A 63 10.59 -12.42 -2.64
C THR A 63 10.72 -11.48 -3.85
N GLY A 64 11.06 -12.03 -5.02
CA GLY A 64 11.14 -11.28 -6.28
C GLY A 64 9.80 -10.68 -6.68
N LEU A 65 8.70 -11.43 -6.56
CA LEU A 65 7.35 -10.95 -6.86
C LEU A 65 6.91 -9.84 -5.90
N ILE A 66 7.19 -9.96 -4.61
CA ILE A 66 6.91 -8.90 -3.62
C ILE A 66 7.67 -7.62 -4.00
N ARG A 67 8.96 -7.72 -4.32
CA ARG A 67 9.76 -6.59 -4.76
C ARG A 67 9.16 -5.93 -6.01
N GLN A 68 8.79 -6.71 -7.00
CA GLN A 68 8.18 -6.22 -8.23
C GLN A 68 6.86 -5.48 -7.93
N ALA A 69 5.99 -6.05 -7.12
CA ALA A 69 4.72 -5.43 -6.74
C ALA A 69 4.94 -4.08 -6.03
N LEU A 70 5.88 -4.01 -5.08
CA LEU A 70 6.20 -2.76 -4.37
C LEU A 70 6.75 -1.70 -5.32
N VAL A 71 7.60 -2.06 -6.27
CA VAL A 71 8.17 -1.13 -7.27
C VAL A 71 7.08 -0.62 -8.21
N LEU A 72 6.24 -1.51 -8.75
CA LEU A 72 5.16 -1.15 -9.66
C LEU A 72 4.08 -0.28 -8.99
N CYS A 73 3.88 -0.46 -7.69
CA CYS A 73 2.94 0.35 -6.90
C CYS A 73 3.56 1.60 -6.28
N ALA A 74 4.84 1.88 -6.50
CA ALA A 74 5.50 3.05 -5.91
C ALA A 74 5.00 4.37 -6.50
N ASP A 75 4.63 4.39 -7.76
CA ASP A 75 3.94 5.51 -8.39
C ASP A 75 2.43 5.33 -8.28
N HIS A 76 1.78 6.18 -7.51
CA HIS A 76 0.34 6.14 -7.27
C HIS A 76 -0.38 7.32 -7.91
N GLU A 77 0.32 8.16 -8.64
CA GLU A 77 -0.19 9.45 -9.09
C GLU A 77 -0.79 10.29 -7.94
N LEU A 78 -1.76 11.17 -8.21
CA LEU A 78 -2.47 11.94 -7.19
C LEU A 78 -3.76 11.22 -6.78
N ASN A 79 -3.63 10.04 -6.16
CA ASN A 79 -4.79 9.32 -5.62
C ASN A 79 -5.35 10.00 -4.35
N ALA A 80 -6.51 9.53 -3.88
CA ALA A 80 -7.23 10.17 -2.76
C ALA A 80 -6.39 10.26 -1.47
N SER A 81 -5.59 9.25 -1.14
CA SER A 81 -4.76 9.28 0.08
C SER A 81 -3.55 10.22 -0.08
N SER A 82 -2.90 10.24 -1.23
CA SER A 82 -1.83 11.18 -1.53
C SER A 82 -2.32 12.63 -1.56
N PHE A 83 -3.52 12.86 -2.10
CA PHE A 83 -4.15 14.18 -2.09
C PHE A 83 -4.47 14.63 -0.66
N THR A 84 -5.05 13.74 0.15
CA THR A 84 -5.31 14.00 1.57
C THR A 84 -4.03 14.35 2.33
N ALA A 85 -2.94 13.57 2.12
CA ALA A 85 -1.64 13.86 2.69
C ALA A 85 -1.17 15.28 2.35
N ARG A 86 -1.26 15.67 1.09
CA ARG A 86 -0.86 17.02 0.62
C ARG A 86 -1.71 18.11 1.23
N CYS A 87 -3.04 17.92 1.33
CA CYS A 87 -3.92 18.88 1.97
C CYS A 87 -3.56 19.09 3.45
N ILE A 88 -3.34 18.03 4.21
CA ILE A 88 -2.93 18.13 5.61
C ILE A 88 -1.55 18.78 5.72
N ALA A 89 -0.59 18.37 4.88
CA ALA A 89 0.76 18.93 4.86
C ALA A 89 0.75 20.45 4.60
N SER A 90 -0.12 20.95 3.73
CA SER A 90 -0.22 22.36 3.39
C SER A 90 -0.62 23.26 4.56
N THR A 91 -1.16 22.68 5.63
CA THR A 91 -1.52 23.40 6.87
C THR A 91 -0.35 23.54 7.86
N GLY A 92 0.82 22.96 7.56
CA GLY A 92 1.94 22.90 8.49
C GLY A 92 1.81 21.85 9.60
N ALA A 93 0.88 20.89 9.45
CA ALA A 93 0.71 19.81 10.41
C ALA A 93 1.93 18.90 10.49
N SER A 94 2.10 18.18 11.61
CA SER A 94 3.21 17.24 11.78
C SER A 94 3.18 16.12 10.73
N LEU A 95 4.34 15.56 10.39
CA LEU A 95 4.45 14.45 9.45
C LEU A 95 3.61 13.25 9.90
N LYS A 96 3.56 12.99 11.20
CA LYS A 96 2.69 11.98 11.80
C LYS A 96 1.22 12.22 11.47
N ALA A 97 0.72 13.45 11.66
CA ALA A 97 -0.66 13.80 11.33
C ALA A 97 -0.96 13.62 9.84
N VAL A 98 -0.02 14.02 8.96
CA VAL A 98 -0.11 13.83 7.51
C VAL A 98 -0.29 12.36 7.15
N ILE A 99 0.55 11.48 7.69
CA ILE A 99 0.49 10.04 7.39
C ILE A 99 -0.75 9.39 7.99
N VAL A 100 -1.14 9.77 9.22
CA VAL A 100 -2.38 9.25 9.83
C VAL A 100 -3.60 9.61 9.00
N GLY A 101 -3.68 10.84 8.51
CA GLY A 101 -4.77 11.26 7.63
C GLY A 101 -4.77 10.54 6.28
N ALA A 102 -3.59 10.34 5.67
CA ALA A 102 -3.45 9.57 4.44
C ALA A 102 -3.88 8.10 4.64
N LEU A 103 -3.48 7.47 5.74
CA LEU A 103 -3.88 6.10 6.07
C LEU A 103 -5.38 6.01 6.37
N ALA A 104 -5.98 7.03 6.97
CA ALA A 104 -7.42 7.10 7.16
C ALA A 104 -8.16 7.13 5.81
N ALA A 105 -7.70 7.96 4.86
CA ALA A 105 -8.25 7.97 3.50
C ALA A 105 -8.03 6.63 2.77
N LEU A 106 -6.86 6.02 2.93
CA LEU A 106 -6.55 4.71 2.34
C LEU A 106 -7.46 3.60 2.88
N SER A 107 -7.95 3.70 4.12
CA SER A 107 -8.82 2.69 4.72
C SER A 107 -10.23 2.63 4.16
N GLY A 108 -10.60 3.55 3.25
CA GLY A 108 -11.92 3.58 2.61
C GLY A 108 -12.18 2.39 1.68
N ILE A 109 -13.43 1.91 1.65
CA ILE A 109 -13.84 0.75 0.82
C ILE A 109 -13.71 0.97 -0.69
N LYS A 110 -13.67 2.22 -1.13
CA LYS A 110 -13.43 2.62 -2.53
C LYS A 110 -11.95 2.90 -2.82
N HIS A 111 -11.07 2.55 -1.88
CA HIS A 111 -9.63 2.75 -1.99
C HIS A 111 -8.87 1.53 -1.47
N GLY A 112 -7.97 1.64 -0.50
CA GLY A 112 -7.16 0.53 -0.03
C GLY A 112 -7.97 -0.65 0.54
N ALA A 113 -9.09 -0.38 1.24
CA ALA A 113 -9.95 -1.44 1.74
C ALA A 113 -10.71 -2.22 0.64
N ALA A 114 -10.63 -1.81 -0.63
CA ALA A 114 -11.13 -2.61 -1.75
C ALA A 114 -10.43 -3.98 -1.85
N THR A 115 -9.24 -4.12 -1.28
CA THR A 115 -8.52 -5.40 -1.17
C THR A 115 -9.34 -6.50 -0.46
N THR A 116 -10.23 -6.16 0.47
CA THR A 116 -11.13 -7.12 1.12
C THR A 116 -12.08 -7.79 0.13
N GLN A 117 -12.47 -7.08 -0.93
CA GLN A 117 -13.31 -7.65 -1.99
C GLN A 117 -12.49 -8.62 -2.88
N VAL A 118 -11.21 -8.31 -3.11
CA VAL A 118 -10.30 -9.21 -3.83
C VAL A 118 -10.07 -10.48 -3.03
N GLU A 119 -9.83 -10.37 -1.74
CA GLU A 119 -9.69 -11.51 -0.83
C GLU A 119 -10.95 -12.38 -0.79
N SER A 120 -12.13 -11.76 -0.71
CA SER A 120 -13.42 -12.45 -0.77
C SER A 120 -13.61 -13.19 -2.10
N LEU A 121 -13.25 -12.55 -3.23
CA LEU A 121 -13.27 -13.19 -4.53
C LEU A 121 -12.34 -14.40 -4.56
N TRP A 122 -11.09 -14.23 -4.11
CA TRP A 122 -10.10 -15.29 -4.08
C TRP A 122 -10.56 -16.50 -3.27
N ASN A 123 -11.11 -16.25 -2.09
CA ASN A 123 -11.62 -17.30 -1.20
C ASN A 123 -12.91 -17.99 -1.72
N SER A 124 -13.59 -17.39 -2.69
CA SER A 124 -14.81 -17.94 -3.29
C SER A 124 -14.56 -18.81 -4.53
N ILE A 125 -13.33 -18.81 -5.04
CA ILE A 125 -12.97 -19.54 -6.27
C ILE A 125 -12.31 -20.86 -5.91
N ASP A 126 -12.73 -21.93 -6.56
CA ASP A 126 -12.07 -23.22 -6.47
C ASP A 126 -10.68 -23.14 -7.10
N PRO A 127 -9.60 -23.39 -6.35
CA PRO A 127 -8.24 -23.30 -6.84
C PRO A 127 -7.90 -24.29 -7.96
N ASP A 128 -8.64 -25.40 -8.07
CA ASP A 128 -8.45 -26.40 -9.12
C ASP A 128 -9.11 -26.00 -10.45
N THR A 129 -10.13 -25.12 -10.38
CA THR A 129 -10.86 -24.67 -11.57
C THR A 129 -11.11 -23.16 -11.60
N PRO A 130 -10.06 -22.31 -11.42
CA PRO A 130 -10.24 -20.87 -11.20
C PRO A 130 -10.90 -20.17 -12.40
N ALA A 131 -10.54 -20.57 -13.64
CA ALA A 131 -11.11 -19.98 -14.85
C ALA A 131 -12.60 -20.24 -14.99
N LYS A 132 -13.12 -21.37 -14.49
CA LYS A 132 -14.53 -21.68 -14.49
C LYS A 132 -15.29 -20.77 -13.52
N GLY A 133 -14.84 -20.66 -12.28
CA GLY A 133 -15.48 -19.81 -11.27
C GLY A 133 -15.52 -18.33 -11.68
N LEU A 134 -14.42 -17.81 -12.25
CA LEU A 134 -14.38 -16.43 -12.78
C LEU A 134 -15.37 -16.22 -13.92
N ARG A 135 -15.47 -17.17 -14.84
CA ARG A 135 -16.40 -17.09 -15.99
C ARG A 135 -17.87 -17.13 -15.53
N GLU A 136 -18.20 -18.03 -14.62
CA GLU A 136 -19.56 -18.14 -14.05
C GLU A 136 -19.97 -16.85 -13.33
N ARG A 137 -19.05 -16.24 -12.58
CA ARG A 137 -19.29 -14.95 -11.93
C ARG A 137 -19.58 -13.84 -12.95
N LEU A 138 -18.79 -13.74 -14.01
CA LEU A 138 -19.00 -12.74 -15.08
C LEU A 138 -20.32 -12.97 -15.81
N GLN A 139 -20.67 -14.22 -16.11
CA GLN A 139 -21.95 -14.59 -16.76
C GLN A 139 -23.16 -14.24 -15.88
N ALA A 140 -23.00 -14.32 -14.55
CA ALA A 140 -24.03 -13.90 -13.59
C ALA A 140 -24.10 -12.36 -13.41
N GLY A 141 -23.35 -11.58 -14.18
CA GLY A 141 -23.32 -10.11 -14.08
C GLY A 141 -22.49 -9.58 -12.92
N GLY A 142 -21.69 -10.44 -12.29
CA GLY A 142 -20.75 -10.03 -11.24
C GLY A 142 -19.54 -9.29 -11.78
N THR A 143 -18.88 -8.52 -10.92
CA THR A 143 -17.62 -7.83 -11.22
C THR A 143 -16.42 -8.62 -10.70
N LEU A 144 -15.25 -8.37 -11.25
CA LEU A 144 -13.97 -8.90 -10.78
C LEU A 144 -13.22 -7.80 -10.00
N PRO A 145 -13.33 -7.76 -8.67
CA PRO A 145 -12.55 -6.84 -7.86
C PRO A 145 -11.04 -7.00 -8.11
N GLY A 146 -10.31 -5.90 -8.13
CA GLY A 146 -8.88 -5.90 -8.40
C GLY A 146 -8.49 -5.81 -9.88
N PHE A 147 -9.48 -5.87 -10.78
CA PHE A 147 -9.25 -5.72 -12.22
C PHE A 147 -9.88 -4.43 -12.75
N GLY A 148 -9.18 -3.81 -13.69
CA GLY A 148 -9.58 -2.55 -14.30
C GLY A 148 -9.21 -1.34 -13.43
N HIS A 149 -8.83 -0.25 -14.08
CA HIS A 149 -8.50 1.01 -13.43
C HIS A 149 -8.96 2.18 -14.30
N PRO A 150 -9.63 3.21 -13.75
CA PRO A 150 -10.13 4.34 -14.54
C PRO A 150 -9.07 5.06 -15.37
N LEU A 151 -7.82 5.09 -14.90
CA LEU A 151 -6.69 5.70 -15.62
C LEU A 151 -6.12 4.80 -16.72
N TYR A 152 -6.48 3.53 -16.77
CA TYR A 152 -5.94 2.55 -17.73
C TYR A 152 -7.08 1.81 -18.44
N PRO A 153 -7.89 2.50 -19.28
CA PRO A 153 -9.04 1.89 -19.95
C PRO A 153 -8.64 0.74 -20.90
N ASP A 154 -7.44 0.82 -21.47
CA ASP A 154 -6.89 -0.19 -22.39
C ASP A 154 -6.04 -1.25 -21.70
N GLY A 155 -6.13 -1.33 -20.38
CA GLY A 155 -5.38 -2.27 -19.54
C GLY A 155 -4.26 -1.61 -18.74
N ASP A 156 -4.06 -2.09 -17.53
CA ASP A 156 -3.07 -1.56 -16.61
C ASP A 156 -1.65 -1.93 -17.07
N ILE A 157 -0.83 -0.93 -17.35
CA ILE A 157 0.56 -1.09 -17.80
C ILE A 157 1.45 -1.79 -16.75
N ARG A 158 1.06 -1.75 -15.47
CA ARG A 158 1.78 -2.41 -14.38
C ARG A 158 1.59 -3.92 -14.37
N ALA A 159 0.58 -4.42 -15.06
CA ALA A 159 0.25 -5.85 -15.16
C ALA A 159 0.87 -6.55 -16.38
N ARG A 160 1.74 -5.85 -17.14
CA ARG A 160 2.40 -6.38 -18.37
C ARG A 160 3.76 -6.99 -18.08
#